data_7aa0c9c25e0069d5df1bca995ea3ead7
#
_entry.id   7aa0c9c25e0069d5df1bca995ea3ead7
#
_cell.length_a   1.000
_cell.length_b   1.000
_cell.length_c   1.000
_cell.angle_alpha   90.00
_cell.angle_beta   90.00
_cell.angle_gamma   90.00
#
_symmetry.space_group_name_H-M   'P 1'
#
loop_
_entity.id
_entity.type
_entity.pdbx_description
1 polymer ?
#
loop_
_entity_poly.entity_id
_entity_poly.type
_entity_poly.pdbx_seq_one_letter_code
_entity_poly.pdbx_strand_id
1 'polypeptide(L)'
;MSVVQVCARCAARWPVVGGPTQWCPRCSGVLLIPTRTEIYQPPNRRGFRWIARSPSDPRGVGDAPVRRSLTTPRYDAVPQWGLQDVVDTSPVPPSRADRMADRVGPLLTLATILYGLAVFAELGRYAILVRNRTTLIPQWLLTVSDAAVYFTQLGGLLISVFAAVAGVCWLLRRRHEHFAGAGESDPRTASEVVVGCAVPILNLVMPAVYLFELVRRDPRGTLLVKIWWGFWGFSALLLVVNAYWRSRPGIQAMADGVLLNAFIALVAAVTASLTLVVIRRIERRGWRGEPESETRWVPVPRSVLEEKTVLDEKETAAL
;
A
#
# COMPACT_ATOMS: atom_id res chain seq x y z
N MET A 1 34.37 -0.08 -42.18
CA MET A 1 33.23 0.28 -41.30
C MET A 1 33.45 1.68 -40.80
N SER A 2 32.62 2.64 -41.23
CA SER A 2 32.78 4.05 -40.85
C SER A 2 32.02 4.32 -39.55
N VAL A 3 32.71 4.92 -38.62
CA VAL A 3 32.13 5.39 -37.33
C VAL A 3 31.88 6.89 -37.46
N VAL A 4 30.70 7.35 -37.16
CA VAL A 4 30.32 8.76 -37.27
C VAL A 4 29.78 9.29 -35.91
N GLN A 5 30.01 10.57 -35.67
CA GLN A 5 29.40 11.33 -34.59
C GLN A 5 28.38 12.31 -35.16
N VAL A 6 27.24 12.46 -34.54
CA VAL A 6 26.18 13.39 -34.92
C VAL A 6 26.13 14.54 -33.93
N CYS A 7 26.04 15.77 -34.43
CA CYS A 7 25.90 16.94 -33.59
C CYS A 7 24.49 17.06 -33.05
N ALA A 8 24.34 17.22 -31.71
CA ALA A 8 23.04 17.40 -31.04
C ALA A 8 22.35 18.71 -31.43
N ARG A 9 23.12 19.75 -31.87
CA ARG A 9 22.58 21.07 -32.19
C ARG A 9 22.22 21.26 -33.67
N CYS A 10 23.11 20.85 -34.61
CA CYS A 10 22.90 21.08 -36.01
C CYS A 10 22.72 19.81 -36.86
N ALA A 11 22.64 18.64 -36.21
CA ALA A 11 22.48 17.32 -36.81
C ALA A 11 23.53 16.94 -37.87
N ALA A 12 24.61 17.72 -38.03
CA ALA A 12 25.71 17.43 -38.96
C ALA A 12 26.44 16.13 -38.51
N ARG A 13 26.80 15.29 -39.48
CA ARG A 13 27.51 14.03 -39.26
C ARG A 13 29.00 14.19 -39.58
N TRP A 14 29.84 13.75 -38.66
CA TRP A 14 31.29 13.85 -38.76
C TRP A 14 31.92 12.46 -38.63
N PRO A 15 32.81 12.09 -39.52
CA PRO A 15 33.55 10.83 -39.40
C PRO A 15 34.51 10.92 -38.20
N VAL A 16 34.65 9.83 -37.47
CA VAL A 16 35.62 9.74 -36.38
C VAL A 16 36.96 9.31 -36.93
N VAL A 17 37.92 10.24 -36.96
CA VAL A 17 39.28 9.98 -37.40
C VAL A 17 40.22 10.20 -36.21
N GLY A 18 40.94 9.16 -35.81
CA GLY A 18 41.91 9.22 -34.73
C GLY A 18 41.33 9.18 -33.30
N GLY A 19 40.06 9.56 -33.09
CA GLY A 19 39.39 9.54 -31.80
C GLY A 19 38.13 10.39 -31.79
N PRO A 20 37.21 10.15 -30.80
CA PRO A 20 35.98 10.92 -30.70
C PRO A 20 36.25 12.35 -30.24
N THR A 21 35.65 13.34 -30.93
CA THR A 21 35.71 14.76 -30.56
C THR A 21 34.48 15.16 -29.76
N GLN A 22 34.63 16.18 -28.92
CA GLN A 22 33.52 16.63 -28.04
C GLN A 22 32.68 17.71 -28.72
N TRP A 23 33.25 18.51 -29.59
CA TRP A 23 32.64 19.70 -30.16
C TRP A 23 32.49 19.60 -31.67
N CYS A 24 31.35 20.05 -32.18
CA CYS A 24 31.08 20.14 -33.60
C CYS A 24 31.89 21.26 -34.23
N PRO A 25 32.70 20.99 -35.29
CA PRO A 25 33.48 22.01 -36.00
C PRO A 25 32.61 23.11 -36.64
N ARG A 26 31.32 22.80 -36.94
CA ARG A 26 30.42 23.72 -37.62
C ARG A 26 29.72 24.70 -36.70
N CYS A 27 29.25 24.25 -35.53
CA CYS A 27 28.37 25.07 -34.66
C CYS A 27 28.79 25.06 -33.20
N SER A 28 29.94 24.48 -32.86
CA SER A 28 30.42 24.31 -31.47
C SER A 28 29.44 23.64 -30.55
N GLY A 29 28.44 22.90 -31.09
CA GLY A 29 27.52 22.07 -30.31
C GLY A 29 28.18 20.77 -29.91
N VAL A 30 27.57 20.04 -29.00
CA VAL A 30 28.06 18.75 -28.48
C VAL A 30 27.88 17.67 -29.54
N LEU A 31 28.94 16.89 -29.79
CA LEU A 31 28.87 15.69 -30.63
C LEU A 31 28.45 14.50 -29.76
N LEU A 32 27.47 13.74 -30.26
CA LEU A 32 26.98 12.53 -29.63
C LEU A 32 28.01 11.39 -29.69
N ILE A 33 27.75 10.32 -28.95
CA ILE A 33 28.62 9.14 -28.93
C ILE A 33 28.83 8.60 -30.34
N PRO A 34 30.06 8.19 -30.68
CA PRO A 34 30.36 7.57 -31.98
C PRO A 34 29.48 6.34 -32.22
N THR A 35 28.79 6.33 -33.37
CA THR A 35 27.94 5.21 -33.77
C THR A 35 28.37 4.65 -35.12
N ARG A 36 28.21 3.34 -35.31
CA ARG A 36 28.45 2.72 -36.63
C ARG A 36 27.28 3.05 -37.55
N THR A 37 27.59 3.43 -38.77
CA THR A 37 26.59 3.90 -39.75
C THR A 37 25.54 2.83 -40.09
N GLU A 38 25.87 1.56 -39.89
CA GLU A 38 25.02 0.41 -40.25
C GLU A 38 24.02 -0.03 -39.16
N ILE A 39 24.11 0.53 -37.96
CA ILE A 39 23.21 0.16 -36.86
C ILE A 39 22.11 1.20 -36.72
N TYR A 40 20.88 0.84 -37.13
CA TYR A 40 19.71 1.65 -36.86
C TYR A 40 19.48 1.70 -35.32
N GLN A 41 19.68 2.88 -34.74
CA GLN A 41 19.32 3.13 -33.35
C GLN A 41 18.02 3.91 -33.30
N PRO A 42 16.98 3.39 -32.58
CA PRO A 42 15.75 4.13 -32.40
C PRO A 42 16.00 5.46 -31.68
N PRO A 43 15.22 6.51 -31.93
CA PRO A 43 15.44 7.88 -31.42
C PRO A 43 15.57 7.97 -29.89
N ASN A 44 14.92 7.10 -29.15
CA ASN A 44 14.93 7.03 -27.68
C ASN A 44 16.17 6.35 -27.08
N ARG A 45 17.06 5.76 -27.93
CA ARG A 45 18.34 5.16 -27.48
C ARG A 45 19.56 5.91 -28.01
N ARG A 46 19.39 7.15 -28.44
CA ARG A 46 20.53 8.01 -28.79
C ARG A 46 21.33 8.27 -27.54
N GLY A 47 22.60 7.86 -27.51
CA GLY A 47 23.46 8.06 -26.36
C GLY A 47 23.67 9.54 -26.09
N PHE A 48 23.11 10.05 -25.03
CA PHE A 48 23.37 11.40 -24.49
C PHE A 48 24.63 11.34 -23.63
N ARG A 49 25.51 12.34 -23.80
CA ARG A 49 26.72 12.49 -22.99
C ARG A 49 26.57 13.75 -22.14
N TRP A 50 26.63 13.60 -20.83
CA TRP A 50 26.72 14.73 -19.91
C TRP A 50 28.17 15.23 -19.90
N ILE A 51 28.37 16.53 -20.11
CA ILE A 51 29.66 17.21 -19.98
C ILE A 51 29.48 18.29 -18.93
N ALA A 52 30.16 18.13 -17.80
CA ALA A 52 30.22 19.18 -16.78
C ALA A 52 31.07 20.33 -17.34
N ARG A 53 30.52 21.54 -17.40
CA ARG A 53 31.24 22.78 -17.67
C ARG A 53 31.42 23.55 -16.40
N SER A 54 32.62 24.03 -16.18
CA SER A 54 32.84 25.08 -15.21
C SER A 54 32.13 26.36 -15.68
N PRO A 55 31.38 27.07 -14.82
CA PRO A 55 30.73 28.34 -15.18
C PRO A 55 31.71 29.43 -15.62
N SER A 56 32.98 29.26 -15.28
CA SER A 56 34.07 30.20 -15.58
C SER A 56 34.82 29.93 -16.88
N ASP A 57 34.37 29.00 -17.74
CA ASP A 57 35.02 28.76 -19.03
C ASP A 57 34.37 29.59 -20.16
N PRO A 58 34.80 30.82 -20.41
CA PRO A 58 34.45 31.57 -21.60
C PRO A 58 35.22 30.93 -22.75
N ARG A 59 34.53 30.30 -23.65
CA ARG A 59 34.93 29.76 -24.95
C ARG A 59 36.35 30.05 -25.34
N GLY A 60 37.24 29.10 -25.12
CA GLY A 60 38.47 28.96 -25.90
C GLY A 60 39.34 30.22 -25.99
N VAL A 61 39.96 30.55 -24.89
CA VAL A 61 41.19 31.32 -24.95
C VAL A 61 42.29 30.40 -24.43
N GLY A 62 43.19 30.10 -25.36
CA GLY A 62 44.53 29.68 -25.19
C GLY A 62 44.93 28.81 -24.01
N ASP A 63 45.60 27.75 -24.32
CA ASP A 63 46.38 26.92 -23.40
C ASP A 63 47.24 27.74 -22.45
N ALA A 64 46.65 28.30 -21.40
CA ALA A 64 47.40 28.60 -20.22
C ALA A 64 47.76 27.28 -19.56
N PRO A 65 49.03 26.97 -19.33
CA PRO A 65 49.41 25.74 -18.67
C PRO A 65 48.76 25.73 -17.29
N VAL A 66 47.73 24.90 -17.12
CA VAL A 66 47.17 24.60 -15.79
C VAL A 66 48.32 24.02 -15.01
N ARG A 67 48.88 24.82 -14.11
CA ARG A 67 49.82 24.35 -13.08
C ARG A 67 49.07 23.31 -12.29
N ARG A 68 49.15 22.04 -12.69
CA ARG A 68 48.69 20.92 -11.88
C ARG A 68 49.51 20.96 -10.58
N SER A 69 48.88 21.36 -9.51
CA SER A 69 49.48 21.13 -8.21
C SER A 69 49.66 19.60 -8.08
N LEU A 70 50.94 19.19 -8.05
CA LEU A 70 51.32 17.77 -7.94
C LEU A 70 51.01 17.22 -6.52
N THR A 71 50.62 18.07 -5.60
CA THR A 71 50.27 17.69 -4.23
C THR A 71 48.74 17.78 -4.04
N THR A 72 48.17 16.70 -3.54
CA THR A 72 46.77 16.67 -3.12
C THR A 72 46.58 17.76 -2.05
N PRO A 73 45.60 18.67 -2.19
CA PRO A 73 45.31 19.67 -1.18
C PRO A 73 45.12 18.99 0.17
N ARG A 74 45.92 19.39 1.16
CA ARG A 74 45.67 18.98 2.55
C ARG A 74 44.78 20.06 3.19
N TYR A 75 43.64 19.63 3.68
CA TYR A 75 42.75 20.49 4.45
C TYR A 75 42.98 20.20 5.93
N ASP A 76 43.26 21.20 6.73
CA ASP A 76 43.41 21.08 8.17
C ASP A 76 42.08 20.78 8.86
N ALA A 77 40.98 21.07 8.19
CA ALA A 77 39.63 20.67 8.60
C ALA A 77 38.85 20.18 7.38
N VAL A 78 38.01 19.20 7.58
CA VAL A 78 37.08 18.72 6.52
C VAL A 78 36.16 19.89 6.17
N PRO A 79 36.08 20.33 4.88
CA PRO A 79 35.18 21.40 4.50
C PRO A 79 33.74 21.01 4.87
N GLN A 80 33.15 21.75 5.80
CA GLN A 80 31.74 21.65 6.09
C GLN A 80 31.01 22.44 5.02
N TRP A 81 30.30 21.77 4.15
CA TRP A 81 29.57 22.35 3.01
C TRP A 81 28.30 23.11 3.44
N GLY A 82 28.25 23.70 4.61
CA GLY A 82 27.17 24.60 5.04
C GLY A 82 25.76 24.00 5.14
N LEU A 83 25.54 22.83 4.60
CA LEU A 83 24.36 22.02 4.83
C LEU A 83 24.61 21.22 6.11
N GLN A 84 24.34 21.87 7.25
CA GLN A 84 24.06 21.10 8.43
C GLN A 84 22.69 20.44 8.19
N ASP A 85 22.71 19.33 7.49
CA ASP A 85 21.61 18.39 7.56
C ASP A 85 21.56 17.82 8.98
N VAL A 86 21.14 18.65 9.91
CA VAL A 86 20.54 18.15 11.12
C VAL A 86 19.20 17.59 10.67
N VAL A 87 19.26 16.43 10.03
CA VAL A 87 18.10 15.60 9.89
C VAL A 87 17.70 15.29 11.32
N ASP A 88 16.72 16.02 11.82
CA ASP A 88 16.09 15.71 13.10
C ASP A 88 15.43 14.34 12.93
N THR A 89 16.22 13.29 13.21
CA THR A 89 15.79 11.89 13.15
C THR A 89 14.96 11.50 14.37
N SER A 90 14.61 12.47 15.23
CA SER A 90 13.68 12.19 16.30
C SER A 90 12.35 11.72 15.70
N PRO A 91 11.90 10.52 16.07
CA PRO A 91 10.65 9.99 15.51
C PRO A 91 9.51 10.93 15.93
N VAL A 92 8.87 11.55 14.95
CA VAL A 92 7.68 12.38 15.19
C VAL A 92 6.65 11.50 15.91
N PRO A 93 6.18 11.89 17.11
CA PRO A 93 5.26 11.07 17.87
C PRO A 93 3.99 10.81 17.02
N PRO A 94 3.47 9.57 16.99
CA PRO A 94 2.32 9.23 16.17
C PRO A 94 1.10 10.08 16.57
N SER A 95 0.42 10.64 15.60
CA SER A 95 -0.81 11.40 15.81
C SER A 95 -1.91 10.54 16.45
N ARG A 96 -2.98 11.18 16.94
CA ARG A 96 -4.15 10.42 17.44
C ARG A 96 -4.78 9.58 16.34
N ALA A 97 -4.80 10.08 15.11
CA ALA A 97 -5.32 9.37 13.94
C ALA A 97 -4.47 8.13 13.61
N ASP A 98 -3.13 8.23 13.68
CA ASP A 98 -2.23 7.10 13.45
C ASP A 98 -2.44 5.99 14.47
N ARG A 99 -2.53 6.36 15.75
CA ARG A 99 -2.84 5.40 16.82
C ARG A 99 -4.19 4.72 16.66
N MET A 100 -5.18 5.44 16.12
CA MET A 100 -6.49 4.86 15.81
C MET A 100 -6.41 3.95 14.60
N ALA A 101 -5.68 4.33 13.54
CA ALA A 101 -5.44 3.50 12.36
C ALA A 101 -4.77 2.16 12.72
N ASP A 102 -3.83 2.15 13.66
CA ASP A 102 -3.17 0.92 14.12
C ASP A 102 -4.11 -0.07 14.81
N ARG A 103 -5.24 0.44 15.36
CA ARG A 103 -6.25 -0.39 16.02
C ARG A 103 -7.25 -1.05 15.08
N VAL A 104 -7.24 -0.73 13.78
CA VAL A 104 -8.23 -1.26 12.81
C VAL A 104 -8.23 -2.79 12.78
N GLY A 105 -7.07 -3.42 12.76
CA GLY A 105 -6.96 -4.88 12.75
C GLY A 105 -7.56 -5.56 13.99
N PRO A 106 -7.13 -5.22 15.21
CA PRO A 106 -7.72 -5.73 16.45
C PRO A 106 -9.22 -5.48 16.56
N LEU A 107 -9.72 -4.28 16.19
CA LEU A 107 -11.14 -3.95 16.23
C LEU A 107 -11.98 -4.80 15.27
N LEU A 108 -11.50 -5.01 14.03
CA LEU A 108 -12.17 -5.87 13.07
C LEU A 108 -12.17 -7.34 13.51
N THR A 109 -11.09 -7.81 14.11
CA THR A 109 -11.01 -9.16 14.67
C THR A 109 -12.02 -9.33 15.79
N LEU A 110 -12.10 -8.36 16.71
CA LEU A 110 -13.08 -8.39 17.82
C LEU A 110 -14.52 -8.32 17.29
N ALA A 111 -14.81 -7.47 16.30
CA ALA A 111 -16.11 -7.41 15.65
C ALA A 111 -16.50 -8.76 15.02
N THR A 112 -15.57 -9.41 14.32
CA THR A 112 -15.76 -10.73 13.73
C THR A 112 -16.14 -11.78 14.79
N ILE A 113 -15.42 -11.78 15.92
CA ILE A 113 -15.68 -12.71 17.02
C ILE A 113 -17.06 -12.44 17.63
N LEU A 114 -17.40 -11.17 17.90
CA LEU A 114 -18.69 -10.81 18.51
C LEU A 114 -19.86 -11.17 17.58
N TYR A 115 -19.77 -10.90 16.29
CA TYR A 115 -20.81 -11.31 15.34
C TYR A 115 -20.86 -12.82 15.16
N GLY A 116 -19.74 -13.52 15.20
CA GLY A 116 -19.69 -14.97 15.22
C GLY A 116 -20.41 -15.54 16.46
N LEU A 117 -20.17 -14.98 17.64
CA LEU A 117 -20.87 -15.35 18.86
C LEU A 117 -22.36 -14.99 18.78
N ALA A 118 -22.73 -13.87 18.13
CA ALA A 118 -24.13 -13.50 17.91
C ALA A 118 -24.87 -14.55 17.07
N VAL A 119 -24.22 -15.15 16.06
CA VAL A 119 -24.81 -16.27 15.29
C VAL A 119 -25.18 -17.42 16.23
N PHE A 120 -24.26 -17.84 17.10
CA PHE A 120 -24.50 -18.94 18.03
C PHE A 120 -25.56 -18.57 19.09
N ALA A 121 -25.58 -17.33 19.56
CA ALA A 121 -26.58 -16.85 20.49
C ALA A 121 -28.00 -16.87 19.89
N GLU A 122 -28.14 -16.39 18.65
CA GLU A 122 -29.44 -16.40 17.95
C GLU A 122 -29.90 -17.83 17.61
N LEU A 123 -29.02 -18.71 17.15
CA LEU A 123 -29.36 -20.11 16.91
C LEU A 123 -29.72 -20.82 18.20
N GLY A 124 -29.01 -20.55 19.31
CA GLY A 124 -29.34 -21.06 20.62
C GLY A 124 -30.73 -20.58 21.09
N ARG A 125 -31.02 -19.28 20.91
CA ARG A 125 -32.35 -18.72 21.19
C ARG A 125 -33.44 -19.40 20.35
N TYR A 126 -33.20 -19.61 19.05
CA TYR A 126 -34.11 -20.33 18.17
C TYR A 126 -34.37 -21.75 18.68
N ALA A 127 -33.33 -22.49 19.06
CA ALA A 127 -33.46 -23.84 19.62
C ALA A 127 -34.29 -23.86 20.91
N ILE A 128 -34.08 -22.87 21.80
CA ILE A 128 -34.87 -22.68 23.02
C ILE A 128 -36.34 -22.45 22.67
N LEU A 129 -36.64 -21.58 21.69
CA LEU A 129 -37.99 -21.30 21.24
C LEU A 129 -38.71 -22.55 20.69
N VAL A 130 -37.99 -23.36 19.90
CA VAL A 130 -38.52 -24.62 19.38
C VAL A 130 -38.79 -25.61 20.50
N ARG A 131 -37.86 -25.76 21.46
CA ARG A 131 -38.03 -26.64 22.61
C ARG A 131 -39.18 -26.22 23.56
N ASN A 132 -39.40 -24.91 23.69
CA ASN A 132 -40.47 -24.36 24.53
C ASN A 132 -41.89 -24.70 24.01
N ARG A 133 -42.02 -25.21 22.80
CA ARG A 133 -43.30 -25.72 22.26
C ARG A 133 -43.73 -27.02 22.92
N THR A 134 -42.77 -27.81 23.42
CA THR A 134 -43.03 -29.16 23.94
C THR A 134 -42.73 -29.28 25.45
N THR A 135 -41.83 -28.46 25.97
CA THR A 135 -41.41 -28.54 27.39
C THR A 135 -41.26 -27.15 27.96
N LEU A 136 -41.76 -26.92 29.20
CA LEU A 136 -41.56 -25.67 29.92
C LEU A 136 -40.05 -25.46 30.21
N ILE A 137 -39.56 -24.32 29.85
CA ILE A 137 -38.17 -23.96 30.03
C ILE A 137 -38.03 -23.04 31.25
N PRO A 138 -37.00 -23.24 32.10
CA PRO A 138 -36.75 -22.39 33.23
C PRO A 138 -36.49 -20.94 32.81
N GLN A 139 -37.06 -19.99 33.53
CA GLN A 139 -36.96 -18.55 33.18
C GLN A 139 -35.54 -18.04 33.12
N TRP A 140 -34.63 -18.53 33.97
CA TRP A 140 -33.24 -18.13 33.97
C TRP A 140 -32.54 -18.41 32.63
N LEU A 141 -32.87 -19.54 31.94
CA LEU A 141 -32.28 -19.90 30.64
C LEU A 141 -32.72 -18.92 29.55
N LEU A 142 -33.97 -18.45 29.59
CA LEU A 142 -34.45 -17.40 28.67
C LEU A 142 -33.72 -16.09 28.93
N THR A 143 -33.57 -15.69 30.18
CA THR A 143 -32.85 -14.45 30.53
C THR A 143 -31.39 -14.49 30.08
N VAL A 144 -30.70 -15.62 30.29
CA VAL A 144 -29.29 -15.79 29.85
C VAL A 144 -29.19 -15.74 28.31
N SER A 145 -30.13 -16.41 27.62
CA SER A 145 -30.18 -16.38 26.17
C SER A 145 -30.37 -14.96 25.61
N ASP A 146 -31.35 -14.22 26.20
CA ASP A 146 -31.61 -12.84 25.81
C ASP A 146 -30.39 -11.93 26.08
N ALA A 147 -29.79 -12.07 27.26
CA ALA A 147 -28.60 -11.32 27.65
C ALA A 147 -27.41 -11.59 26.66
N ALA A 148 -27.21 -12.86 26.28
CA ALA A 148 -26.18 -13.23 25.33
C ALA A 148 -26.41 -12.57 23.95
N VAL A 149 -27.64 -12.58 23.44
CA VAL A 149 -28.03 -11.93 22.19
C VAL A 149 -27.79 -10.42 22.25
N TYR A 150 -28.30 -9.75 23.29
CA TYR A 150 -28.11 -8.31 23.44
C TYR A 150 -26.63 -7.94 23.57
N PHE A 151 -25.87 -8.65 24.40
CA PHE A 151 -24.45 -8.39 24.59
C PHE A 151 -23.65 -8.51 23.30
N THR A 152 -23.88 -9.58 22.55
CA THR A 152 -23.13 -9.83 21.31
C THR A 152 -23.52 -8.88 20.18
N GLN A 153 -24.81 -8.56 20.04
CA GLN A 153 -25.28 -7.64 18.99
C GLN A 153 -24.91 -6.19 19.30
N LEU A 154 -25.18 -5.68 20.49
CA LEU A 154 -24.85 -4.30 20.87
C LEU A 154 -23.34 -4.12 20.96
N GLY A 155 -22.62 -5.09 21.54
CA GLY A 155 -21.17 -5.10 21.58
C GLY A 155 -20.56 -5.10 20.16
N GLY A 156 -21.08 -5.97 19.29
CA GLY A 156 -20.67 -6.04 17.88
C GLY A 156 -20.90 -4.71 17.16
N LEU A 157 -22.07 -4.09 17.34
CA LEU A 157 -22.38 -2.79 16.75
C LEU A 157 -21.43 -1.69 17.25
N LEU A 158 -21.21 -1.60 18.57
CA LEU A 158 -20.32 -0.60 19.16
C LEU A 158 -18.89 -0.75 18.64
N ILE A 159 -18.35 -1.97 18.64
CA ILE A 159 -17.01 -2.25 18.11
C ILE A 159 -16.93 -1.95 16.62
N SER A 160 -17.99 -2.21 15.85
CA SER A 160 -18.02 -1.87 14.41
C SER A 160 -17.97 -0.37 14.16
N VAL A 161 -18.57 0.45 14.99
CA VAL A 161 -18.45 1.93 14.90
C VAL A 161 -16.99 2.34 15.13
N PHE A 162 -16.32 1.82 16.16
CA PHE A 162 -14.91 2.10 16.39
C PHE A 162 -14.02 1.57 15.27
N ALA A 163 -14.33 0.38 14.74
CA ALA A 163 -13.62 -0.18 13.59
C ALA A 163 -13.79 0.66 12.32
N ALA A 164 -14.99 1.22 12.09
CA ALA A 164 -15.25 2.13 10.98
C ALA A 164 -14.42 3.42 11.09
N VAL A 165 -14.38 4.05 12.27
CA VAL A 165 -13.54 5.24 12.51
C VAL A 165 -12.07 4.91 12.31
N ALA A 166 -11.59 3.78 12.86
CA ALA A 166 -10.22 3.31 12.68
C ALA A 166 -9.92 3.02 11.20
N GLY A 167 -10.88 2.46 10.47
CA GLY A 167 -10.78 2.18 9.03
C GLY A 167 -10.64 3.46 8.20
N VAL A 168 -11.37 4.52 8.53
CA VAL A 168 -11.22 5.82 7.87
C VAL A 168 -9.85 6.43 8.15
N CYS A 169 -9.37 6.40 9.41
CA CYS A 169 -8.04 6.87 9.76
C CYS A 169 -6.94 6.08 9.02
N TRP A 170 -7.10 4.76 8.96
CA TRP A 170 -6.21 3.87 8.21
C TRP A 170 -6.22 4.19 6.71
N LEU A 171 -7.39 4.40 6.11
CA LEU A 171 -7.53 4.72 4.70
C LEU A 171 -6.84 6.03 4.35
N LEU A 172 -7.02 7.08 5.16
CA LEU A 172 -6.36 8.38 4.96
C LEU A 172 -4.84 8.25 5.02
N ARG A 173 -4.31 7.56 6.04
CA ARG A 173 -2.86 7.30 6.18
C ARG A 173 -2.33 6.52 4.97
N ARG A 174 -3.02 5.45 4.59
CA ARG A 174 -2.58 4.58 3.50
C ARG A 174 -2.61 5.26 2.13
N ARG A 175 -3.61 6.12 1.90
CA ARG A 175 -3.66 6.96 0.69
C ARG A 175 -2.48 7.93 0.65
N HIS A 176 -2.24 8.64 1.75
CA HIS A 176 -1.10 9.55 1.84
C HIS A 176 0.23 8.85 1.54
N GLU A 177 0.49 7.70 2.16
CA GLU A 177 1.69 6.89 1.91
C GLU A 177 1.79 6.43 0.45
N HIS A 178 0.67 6.01 -0.15
CA HIS A 178 0.63 5.51 -1.52
C HIS A 178 0.98 6.59 -2.54
N PHE A 179 0.36 7.77 -2.46
CA PHE A 179 0.60 8.87 -3.39
C PHE A 179 1.94 9.55 -3.13
N ALA A 180 2.34 9.75 -1.87
CA ALA A 180 3.67 10.27 -1.53
C ALA A 180 4.79 9.36 -2.05
N GLY A 181 4.64 8.03 -1.92
CA GLY A 181 5.60 7.06 -2.45
C GLY A 181 5.69 7.05 -3.99
N ALA A 182 4.63 7.49 -4.68
CA ALA A 182 4.63 7.67 -6.13
C ALA A 182 5.15 9.05 -6.58
N GLY A 183 5.42 9.97 -5.65
CA GLY A 183 5.77 11.36 -5.95
C GLY A 183 4.58 12.18 -6.50
N GLU A 184 3.35 11.70 -6.28
CA GLU A 184 2.11 12.31 -6.74
C GLU A 184 1.33 12.90 -5.54
N SER A 185 0.54 13.94 -5.79
CA SER A 185 -0.43 14.43 -4.80
C SER A 185 -1.69 13.58 -4.83
N ASP A 186 -2.28 13.32 -3.65
CA ASP A 186 -3.58 12.62 -3.59
C ASP A 186 -4.65 13.47 -4.31
N PRO A 187 -5.37 12.92 -5.31
CA PRO A 187 -6.43 13.63 -6.04
C PRO A 187 -7.66 13.93 -5.15
N ARG A 188 -7.73 13.32 -3.95
CA ARG A 188 -8.85 13.48 -3.02
C ARG A 188 -8.41 14.22 -1.77
N THR A 189 -9.25 15.14 -1.30
CA THR A 189 -9.04 15.80 -0.01
C THR A 189 -9.42 14.86 1.14
N ALA A 190 -8.80 15.05 2.31
CA ALA A 190 -9.14 14.24 3.49
C ALA A 190 -10.63 14.36 3.87
N SER A 191 -11.21 15.57 3.69
CA SER A 191 -12.63 15.82 3.95
C SER A 191 -13.55 15.04 3.00
N GLU A 192 -13.23 14.94 1.71
CA GLU A 192 -13.99 14.12 0.75
C GLU A 192 -14.00 12.64 1.14
N VAL A 193 -12.85 12.10 1.57
CA VAL A 193 -12.75 10.71 2.01
C VAL A 193 -13.60 10.48 3.26
N VAL A 194 -13.51 11.38 4.26
CA VAL A 194 -14.31 11.29 5.49
C VAL A 194 -15.80 11.36 5.18
N VAL A 195 -16.24 12.33 4.39
CA VAL A 195 -17.66 12.49 3.99
C VAL A 195 -18.13 11.28 3.19
N GLY A 196 -17.32 10.79 2.24
CA GLY A 196 -17.64 9.59 1.45
C GLY A 196 -17.81 8.32 2.28
N CYS A 197 -17.12 8.23 3.44
CA CYS A 197 -17.26 7.12 4.38
C CYS A 197 -18.34 7.35 5.44
N ALA A 198 -18.65 8.59 5.81
CA ALA A 198 -19.58 8.90 6.90
C ALA A 198 -21.04 8.98 6.43
N VAL A 199 -21.31 9.48 5.21
CA VAL A 199 -22.67 9.61 4.67
C VAL A 199 -23.20 8.25 4.21
N PRO A 200 -24.32 7.74 4.74
CA PRO A 200 -24.78 6.35 4.51
C PRO A 200 -24.89 5.95 3.05
N ILE A 201 -25.44 6.82 2.18
CA ILE A 201 -25.59 6.52 0.75
C ILE A 201 -24.24 6.51 0.04
N LEU A 202 -23.37 7.49 0.36
CA LEU A 202 -22.02 7.56 -0.21
C LEU A 202 -21.15 6.42 0.30
N ASN A 203 -21.31 6.03 1.55
CA ASN A 203 -20.59 4.90 2.18
C ASN A 203 -20.83 3.56 1.47
N LEU A 204 -21.89 3.43 0.71
CA LEU A 204 -22.13 2.21 -0.07
C LEU A 204 -21.18 2.06 -1.26
N VAL A 205 -20.73 3.17 -1.84
CA VAL A 205 -19.96 3.20 -3.09
C VAL A 205 -18.54 3.73 -2.88
N MET A 206 -18.39 4.86 -2.17
CA MET A 206 -17.13 5.59 -2.10
C MET A 206 -15.97 4.82 -1.48
N PRO A 207 -16.13 4.05 -0.38
CA PRO A 207 -15.04 3.26 0.16
C PRO A 207 -14.48 2.24 -0.84
N ALA A 208 -15.34 1.64 -1.68
CA ALA A 208 -14.89 0.75 -2.72
C ALA A 208 -14.06 1.48 -3.78
N VAL A 209 -14.50 2.67 -4.22
CA VAL A 209 -13.75 3.50 -5.17
C VAL A 209 -12.36 3.83 -4.62
N TYR A 210 -12.27 4.26 -3.36
CA TYR A 210 -11.00 4.59 -2.71
C TYR A 210 -10.06 3.39 -2.61
N LEU A 211 -10.61 2.21 -2.31
CA LEU A 211 -9.82 0.98 -2.27
C LEU A 211 -9.38 0.53 -3.66
N PHE A 212 -10.22 0.68 -4.71
CA PHE A 212 -9.83 0.38 -6.08
C PHE A 212 -8.67 1.27 -6.56
N GLU A 213 -8.64 2.53 -6.18
CA GLU A 213 -7.53 3.44 -6.49
C GLU A 213 -6.20 2.91 -5.92
N LEU A 214 -6.21 2.35 -4.69
CA LEU A 214 -5.02 1.78 -4.03
C LEU A 214 -4.55 0.45 -4.65
N VAL A 215 -5.49 -0.41 -5.07
CA VAL A 215 -5.16 -1.76 -5.60
C VAL A 215 -5.11 -1.83 -7.12
N ARG A 216 -5.18 -0.71 -7.83
CA ARG A 216 -5.31 -0.65 -9.30
C ARG A 216 -4.29 -1.51 -10.06
N ARG A 217 -3.08 -1.67 -9.51
CA ARG A 217 -1.99 -2.45 -10.11
C ARG A 217 -1.93 -3.92 -9.64
N ASP A 218 -2.80 -4.32 -8.69
CA ASP A 218 -2.86 -5.68 -8.15
C ASP A 218 -4.18 -6.37 -8.59
N PRO A 219 -4.15 -7.28 -9.57
CA PRO A 219 -5.36 -7.96 -10.04
C PRO A 219 -6.06 -8.78 -8.94
N ARG A 220 -5.29 -9.41 -8.04
CA ARG A 220 -5.83 -10.18 -6.91
C ARG A 220 -6.46 -9.27 -5.87
N GLY A 221 -5.82 -8.14 -5.57
CA GLY A 221 -6.37 -7.10 -4.71
C GLY A 221 -7.67 -6.53 -5.26
N THR A 222 -7.72 -6.27 -6.57
CA THR A 222 -8.93 -5.79 -7.25
C THR A 222 -10.09 -6.79 -7.15
N LEU A 223 -9.83 -8.10 -7.33
CA LEU A 223 -10.86 -9.13 -7.16
C LEU A 223 -11.37 -9.18 -5.71
N LEU A 224 -10.46 -9.13 -4.74
CA LEU A 224 -10.80 -9.14 -3.33
C LEU A 224 -11.67 -7.93 -2.93
N VAL A 225 -11.35 -6.73 -3.42
CA VAL A 225 -12.17 -5.53 -3.19
C VAL A 225 -13.55 -5.66 -3.82
N LYS A 226 -13.69 -6.27 -5.01
CA LYS A 226 -14.99 -6.55 -5.63
C LYS A 226 -15.84 -7.49 -4.78
N ILE A 227 -15.25 -8.58 -4.28
CA ILE A 227 -15.93 -9.52 -3.40
C ILE A 227 -16.37 -8.81 -2.11
N TRP A 228 -15.46 -8.07 -1.47
CA TRP A 228 -15.76 -7.29 -0.28
C TRP A 228 -16.89 -6.29 -0.51
N TRP A 229 -16.87 -5.56 -1.62
CA TRP A 229 -17.92 -4.60 -1.97
C TRP A 229 -19.28 -5.28 -2.20
N GLY A 230 -19.30 -6.47 -2.81
CA GLY A 230 -20.51 -7.28 -2.95
C GLY A 230 -21.12 -7.62 -1.60
N PHE A 231 -20.31 -8.10 -0.63
CA PHE A 231 -20.77 -8.39 0.73
C PHE A 231 -21.19 -7.12 1.49
N TRP A 232 -20.50 -6.00 1.27
CA TRP A 232 -20.85 -4.70 1.85
C TRP A 232 -22.23 -4.24 1.39
N GLY A 233 -22.49 -4.25 0.09
CA GLY A 233 -23.79 -3.91 -0.48
C GLY A 233 -24.90 -4.88 -0.07
N PHE A 234 -24.58 -6.18 -0.02
CA PHE A 234 -25.51 -7.20 0.46
C PHE A 234 -25.87 -7.01 1.94
N SER A 235 -24.90 -6.64 2.79
CA SER A 235 -25.17 -6.31 4.19
C SER A 235 -26.14 -5.13 4.32
N ALA A 236 -25.97 -4.08 3.52
CA ALA A 236 -26.88 -2.94 3.52
C ALA A 236 -28.30 -3.34 3.08
N LEU A 237 -28.42 -4.18 2.05
CA LEU A 237 -29.71 -4.71 1.64
C LEU A 237 -30.38 -5.51 2.75
N LEU A 238 -29.64 -6.38 3.46
CA LEU A 238 -30.16 -7.15 4.58
C LEU A 238 -30.66 -6.27 5.74
N LEU A 239 -30.02 -5.13 5.98
CA LEU A 239 -30.51 -4.17 6.99
C LEU A 239 -31.88 -3.60 6.59
N VAL A 240 -32.09 -3.27 5.31
CA VAL A 240 -33.38 -2.82 4.79
C VAL A 240 -34.44 -3.92 4.90
N VAL A 241 -34.07 -5.14 4.52
CA VAL A 241 -34.97 -6.32 4.65
C VAL A 241 -35.34 -6.54 6.12
N ASN A 242 -34.38 -6.45 7.05
CA ASN A 242 -34.63 -6.61 8.47
C ASN A 242 -35.56 -5.52 9.02
N ALA A 243 -35.35 -4.26 8.61
CA ALA A 243 -36.23 -3.15 9.01
C ALA A 243 -37.67 -3.39 8.52
N TYR A 244 -37.82 -3.82 7.26
CA TYR A 244 -39.13 -4.20 6.71
C TYR A 244 -39.75 -5.40 7.44
N TRP A 245 -38.95 -6.44 7.75
CA TRP A 245 -39.45 -7.65 8.45
C TRP A 245 -39.95 -7.32 9.86
N ARG A 246 -39.24 -6.44 10.55
CA ARG A 246 -39.62 -5.97 11.90
C ARG A 246 -40.96 -5.19 11.95
N SER A 247 -41.39 -4.61 10.82
CA SER A 247 -42.68 -3.94 10.73
C SER A 247 -43.86 -4.89 10.55
N ARG A 248 -43.61 -6.19 10.31
CA ARG A 248 -44.65 -7.18 10.09
C ARG A 248 -45.20 -7.68 11.47
N PRO A 249 -46.50 -7.56 11.70
CA PRO A 249 -47.10 -8.13 12.88
C PRO A 249 -47.28 -9.66 12.74
N GLY A 250 -47.10 -10.41 13.84
CA GLY A 250 -47.38 -11.84 13.87
C GLY A 250 -46.33 -12.66 14.59
N ILE A 251 -46.77 -13.73 15.26
CA ILE A 251 -45.89 -14.64 16.01
C ILE A 251 -44.91 -15.36 15.08
N GLN A 252 -45.37 -15.76 13.90
CA GLN A 252 -44.53 -16.39 12.87
C GLN A 252 -43.43 -15.44 12.39
N ALA A 253 -43.77 -14.16 12.14
CA ALA A 253 -42.79 -13.17 11.72
C ALA A 253 -41.69 -12.93 12.77
N MET A 254 -42.07 -13.02 14.07
CA MET A 254 -41.11 -12.92 15.16
C MET A 254 -40.13 -14.11 15.22
N ALA A 255 -40.63 -15.34 14.98
CA ALA A 255 -39.80 -16.54 14.98
C ALA A 255 -38.84 -16.54 13.78
N ASP A 256 -39.33 -16.18 12.57
CA ASP A 256 -38.53 -16.06 11.37
C ASP A 256 -37.51 -14.93 11.49
N GLY A 257 -37.84 -13.85 12.24
CA GLY A 257 -36.95 -12.74 12.55
C GLY A 257 -35.67 -13.17 13.31
N VAL A 258 -35.75 -14.20 14.16
CA VAL A 258 -34.58 -14.74 14.88
C VAL A 258 -33.58 -15.37 13.88
N LEU A 259 -34.08 -16.18 12.93
CA LEU A 259 -33.24 -16.77 11.89
C LEU A 259 -32.64 -15.70 10.96
N LEU A 260 -33.42 -14.69 10.61
CA LEU A 260 -32.96 -13.56 9.83
C LEU A 260 -31.83 -12.80 10.57
N ASN A 261 -31.97 -12.55 11.86
CA ASN A 261 -30.93 -11.92 12.67
C ASN A 261 -29.66 -12.78 12.75
N ALA A 262 -29.78 -14.10 12.90
CA ALA A 262 -28.62 -15.01 12.85
C ALA A 262 -27.91 -14.92 11.50
N PHE A 263 -28.65 -14.86 10.41
CA PHE A 263 -28.08 -14.72 9.06
C PHE A 263 -27.40 -13.34 8.85
N ILE A 264 -28.01 -12.26 9.35
CA ILE A 264 -27.40 -10.92 9.33
C ILE A 264 -26.11 -10.89 10.13
N ALA A 265 -26.08 -11.49 11.31
CA ALA A 265 -24.88 -11.60 12.13
C ALA A 265 -23.77 -12.39 11.41
N LEU A 266 -24.11 -13.47 10.71
CA LEU A 266 -23.17 -14.23 9.89
C LEU A 266 -22.56 -13.37 8.78
N VAL A 267 -23.41 -12.69 8.02
CA VAL A 267 -22.94 -11.81 6.93
C VAL A 267 -22.10 -10.66 7.47
N ALA A 268 -22.44 -10.09 8.64
CA ALA A 268 -21.64 -9.08 9.31
C ALA A 268 -20.25 -9.61 9.72
N ALA A 269 -20.17 -10.84 10.27
CA ALA A 269 -18.91 -11.49 10.61
C ALA A 269 -18.03 -11.71 9.37
N VAL A 270 -18.63 -12.19 8.26
CA VAL A 270 -17.93 -12.38 6.99
C VAL A 270 -17.44 -11.03 6.44
N THR A 271 -18.27 -10.00 6.48
CA THR A 271 -17.91 -8.66 5.97
C THR A 271 -16.76 -8.05 6.79
N ALA A 272 -16.78 -8.18 8.13
CA ALA A 272 -15.69 -7.74 8.99
C ALA A 272 -14.38 -8.50 8.70
N SER A 273 -14.46 -9.82 8.51
CA SER A 273 -13.32 -10.66 8.13
C SER A 273 -12.76 -10.28 6.76
N LEU A 274 -13.62 -10.07 5.76
CA LEU A 274 -13.20 -9.62 4.43
C LEU A 274 -12.54 -8.25 4.47
N THR A 275 -13.06 -7.33 5.29
CA THR A 275 -12.45 -6.00 5.50
C THR A 275 -11.02 -6.15 6.04
N LEU A 276 -10.82 -7.02 7.04
CA LEU A 276 -9.50 -7.31 7.59
C LEU A 276 -8.55 -7.90 6.54
N VAL A 277 -9.04 -8.83 5.71
CA VAL A 277 -8.24 -9.44 4.63
C VAL A 277 -7.86 -8.40 3.57
N VAL A 278 -8.78 -7.50 3.18
CA VAL A 278 -8.49 -6.38 2.26
C VAL A 278 -7.40 -5.48 2.81
N ILE A 279 -7.50 -5.08 4.08
CA ILE A 279 -6.51 -4.24 4.76
C ILE A 279 -5.14 -4.92 4.75
N ARG A 280 -5.07 -6.18 5.19
CA ARG A 280 -3.81 -6.96 5.21
C ARG A 280 -3.19 -7.10 3.81
N ARG A 281 -4.02 -7.32 2.79
CA ARG A 281 -3.55 -7.39 1.41
C ARG A 281 -2.94 -6.09 0.92
N ILE A 282 -3.57 -4.95 1.23
CA ILE A 282 -3.06 -3.62 0.87
C ILE A 282 -1.77 -3.31 1.63
N GLU A 283 -1.65 -3.74 2.89
CA GLU A 283 -0.44 -3.59 3.70
C GLU A 283 0.67 -4.58 3.34
N ARG A 284 0.43 -5.50 2.39
CA ARG A 284 1.34 -6.61 2.06
C ARG A 284 1.73 -7.43 3.30
N ARG A 285 0.75 -7.67 4.16
CA ARG A 285 0.89 -8.53 5.33
C ARG A 285 0.29 -9.89 5.06
N GLY A 286 0.99 -10.93 5.50
CA GLY A 286 0.47 -12.30 5.48
C GLY A 286 -0.80 -12.44 6.32
N TRP A 287 -1.45 -13.57 6.18
CA TRP A 287 -2.72 -13.85 6.89
C TRP A 287 -2.60 -13.71 8.43
N ARG A 288 -1.43 -13.95 9.03
CA ARG A 288 -1.16 -13.74 10.48
C ARG A 288 -0.74 -12.31 10.82
N GLY A 289 -0.65 -11.41 9.83
CA GLY A 289 -0.22 -10.02 10.05
C GLY A 289 1.29 -9.81 9.98
N GLU A 290 2.07 -10.85 9.67
CA GLU A 290 3.50 -10.74 9.44
C GLU A 290 3.76 -10.01 8.11
N PRO A 291 4.78 -9.15 8.02
CA PRO A 291 5.15 -8.52 6.77
C PRO A 291 5.54 -9.60 5.75
N GLU A 292 5.01 -9.50 4.53
CA GLU A 292 5.41 -10.38 3.43
C GLU A 292 6.87 -10.07 3.10
N SER A 293 7.78 -11.02 3.35
CA SER A 293 9.20 -10.85 3.01
C SER A 293 9.34 -10.78 1.49
N GLU A 294 9.69 -9.61 0.96
CA GLU A 294 10.11 -9.51 -0.43
C GLU A 294 11.44 -10.25 -0.59
N THR A 295 11.39 -11.49 -1.07
CA THR A 295 12.59 -12.22 -1.47
C THR A 295 13.14 -11.55 -2.72
N ARG A 296 14.03 -10.58 -2.53
CA ARG A 296 14.73 -9.94 -3.63
C ARG A 296 15.94 -10.80 -3.99
N TRP A 297 15.86 -11.45 -5.14
CA TRP A 297 17.03 -12.13 -5.70
C TRP A 297 18.04 -11.06 -6.13
N VAL A 298 19.11 -10.94 -5.39
CA VAL A 298 20.26 -10.13 -5.77
C VAL A 298 21.26 -11.07 -6.42
N PRO A 299 21.63 -10.88 -7.71
CA PRO A 299 22.70 -11.67 -8.30
C PRO A 299 24.00 -11.37 -7.53
N VAL A 300 24.51 -12.38 -6.83
CA VAL A 300 25.80 -12.28 -6.14
C VAL A 300 26.89 -12.41 -7.21
N PRO A 301 27.84 -11.46 -7.30
CA PRO A 301 28.98 -11.59 -8.21
C PRO A 301 29.74 -12.88 -7.95
N ARG A 302 30.16 -13.55 -9.01
CA ARG A 302 30.83 -14.87 -8.93
C ARG A 302 32.08 -14.85 -8.04
N SER A 303 32.78 -13.70 -7.99
CA SER A 303 33.93 -13.47 -7.12
C SER A 303 33.63 -13.62 -5.62
N VAL A 304 32.44 -13.20 -5.18
CA VAL A 304 32.04 -13.31 -3.76
C VAL A 304 31.70 -14.76 -3.40
N LEU A 305 31.19 -15.54 -4.33
CA LEU A 305 30.92 -16.96 -4.12
C LEU A 305 32.21 -17.77 -4.06
N GLU A 306 33.21 -17.44 -4.89
CA GLU A 306 34.53 -18.07 -4.88
C GLU A 306 35.30 -17.76 -3.58
N GLU A 307 35.22 -16.51 -3.10
CA GLU A 307 35.83 -16.11 -1.83
C GLU A 307 35.24 -16.86 -0.63
N LYS A 308 33.89 -17.05 -0.62
CA LYS A 308 33.21 -17.77 0.42
C LYS A 308 33.56 -19.28 0.45
N THR A 309 33.65 -19.91 -0.72
CA THR A 309 34.07 -21.31 -0.82
C THR A 309 35.50 -21.51 -0.32
N VAL A 310 36.42 -20.59 -0.60
CA VAL A 310 37.81 -20.66 -0.10
C VAL A 310 37.89 -20.46 1.42
N LEU A 311 37.00 -19.63 1.99
CA LEU A 311 36.93 -19.44 3.44
C LEU A 311 36.35 -20.68 4.16
N ASP A 312 35.28 -21.27 3.62
CA ASP A 312 34.67 -22.50 4.14
C ASP A 312 35.63 -23.70 4.08
N GLU A 313 36.43 -23.81 2.97
CA GLU A 313 37.47 -24.85 2.87
C GLU A 313 38.60 -24.68 3.90
N LYS A 314 39.02 -23.43 4.18
CA LYS A 314 40.04 -23.14 5.18
C LYS A 314 39.54 -23.43 6.60
N GLU A 315 38.29 -23.14 6.89
CA GLU A 315 37.69 -23.41 8.21
C GLU A 315 37.50 -24.89 8.44
N THR A 316 37.15 -25.69 7.39
CA THR A 316 37.03 -27.15 7.45
C THR A 316 38.40 -27.84 7.58
N ALA A 317 39.46 -27.24 7.05
CA ALA A 317 40.82 -27.78 7.15
C ALA A 317 41.51 -27.43 8.48
N ALA A 318 40.94 -26.53 9.27
CA ALA A 318 41.45 -26.12 10.58
C ALA A 318 40.81 -26.87 11.77
N LEU A 319 39.78 -27.70 11.50
CA LEU A 319 39.11 -28.62 12.45
C LEU A 319 39.64 -30.05 12.29
#